data_2405513291118fa2401ffa9d90b38b9b
#
_entry.id   2405513291118fa2401ffa9d90b38b9b
#
_cell.length_a   1.000
_cell.length_b   1.000
_cell.length_c   1.000
_cell.angle_alpha   90.00
_cell.angle_beta   90.00
_cell.angle_gamma   90.00
#
_symmetry.space_group_name_H-M   'P 1'
#
loop_
_entity.id
_entity.type
_entity.pdbx_description
1 polymer ?
#
loop_
_entity_poly.entity_id
_entity_poly.type
_entity_poly.pdbx_seq_one_letter_code
_entity_poly.pdbx_strand_id
1 'polypeptide(L)'
;RIELGSKNDLDLLARIIDKYRRYLETHVPPIEARRRFLAVVSEDANVVSLLQTGRFFEDAGNAAEARSWYYRAYRADFLAGGPAYANFLLAHGEERECEKVMLYVLSNVKKSTDIGSVASVILDKKGKMYRMKRLMEHLVKKLEEKRATLNSDGLELLAIAFFYSATNAEEEMDYAGCKYFCLCGMDVMPAHARSIHLDDYLHLIRTCKERSVADRPIMHTPQAQKPPVAIPPITVITNQLGLSEQEQRIVEFLRSHRKASEMDLRKLLGTRRVVGMVNQLIQKAGLQGLSLIEKKGVGEDGEVYEYTGT
;
A
#
# COMPACT_ATOMS: atom_id res chain seq x y z
N ARG A 1 -9.39 -43.40 14.56
CA ARG A 1 -9.95 -42.14 13.97
C ARG A 1 -10.28 -41.23 15.13
N ILE A 2 -9.53 -40.17 15.29
CA ILE A 2 -9.87 -39.10 16.24
C ILE A 2 -10.80 -38.14 15.46
N GLU A 3 -12.06 -38.08 15.88
CA GLU A 3 -12.99 -37.06 15.35
C GLU A 3 -12.58 -35.72 15.94
N LEU A 4 -11.83 -34.94 15.15
CA LEU A 4 -11.35 -33.61 15.52
C LEU A 4 -12.48 -32.60 15.25
N GLY A 5 -13.24 -32.27 16.28
CA GLY A 5 -14.39 -31.37 16.17
C GLY A 5 -14.14 -29.92 16.53
N SER A 6 -13.02 -29.60 17.18
CA SER A 6 -12.75 -28.24 17.64
C SER A 6 -11.37 -27.70 17.20
N LYS A 7 -11.21 -26.37 17.20
CA LYS A 7 -9.92 -25.71 16.93
C LYS A 7 -8.84 -26.17 17.92
N ASN A 8 -9.21 -26.42 19.18
CA ASN A 8 -8.30 -26.90 20.22
C ASN A 8 -7.74 -28.29 19.90
N ASP A 9 -8.55 -29.16 19.28
CA ASP A 9 -8.11 -30.49 18.89
C ASP A 9 -7.09 -30.45 17.76
N LEU A 10 -7.25 -29.54 16.81
CA LEU A 10 -6.29 -29.34 15.73
C LEU A 10 -4.96 -28.78 16.25
N ASP A 11 -5.00 -27.85 17.20
CA ASP A 11 -3.79 -27.31 17.86
C ASP A 11 -3.06 -28.38 18.66
N LEU A 12 -3.81 -29.24 19.35
CA LEU A 12 -3.24 -30.37 20.09
C LEU A 12 -2.59 -31.37 19.13
N LEU A 13 -3.27 -31.71 18.04
CA LEU A 13 -2.73 -32.62 17.01
C LEU A 13 -1.44 -32.04 16.41
N ALA A 14 -1.43 -30.74 16.08
CA ALA A 14 -0.24 -30.08 15.55
C ALA A 14 0.97 -30.21 16.51
N ARG A 15 0.74 -30.00 17.82
CA ARG A 15 1.79 -30.15 18.85
C ARG A 15 2.28 -31.59 18.99
N ILE A 16 1.38 -32.57 18.91
CA ILE A 16 1.74 -33.98 18.98
C ILE A 16 2.61 -34.38 17.79
N ILE A 17 2.17 -34.01 16.58
CA ILE A 17 2.91 -34.29 15.33
C ILE A 17 4.27 -33.59 15.36
N ASP A 18 4.37 -32.33 15.82
CA ASP A 18 5.63 -31.58 15.90
C ASP A 18 6.61 -32.27 16.91
N LYS A 19 6.12 -32.70 18.07
CA LYS A 19 6.94 -33.42 19.04
C LYS A 19 7.43 -34.77 18.49
N TYR A 20 6.56 -35.49 17.78
CA TYR A 20 6.93 -36.76 17.16
C TYR A 20 7.97 -36.56 16.06
N ARG A 21 7.80 -35.53 15.24
CA ARG A 21 8.77 -35.10 14.22
C ARG A 21 10.15 -34.87 14.83
N ARG A 22 10.24 -34.01 15.86
CA ARG A 22 11.51 -33.72 16.55
C ARG A 22 12.15 -34.95 17.16
N TYR A 23 11.34 -35.82 17.73
CA TYR A 23 11.85 -37.11 18.24
C TYR A 23 12.49 -37.97 17.14
N LEU A 24 11.84 -38.11 16.01
CA LEU A 24 12.36 -38.83 14.85
C LEU A 24 13.66 -38.24 14.32
N GLU A 25 13.71 -36.91 14.19
CA GLU A 25 14.91 -36.21 13.71
C GLU A 25 16.13 -36.40 14.59
N THR A 26 15.93 -36.51 15.90
CA THR A 26 17.03 -36.66 16.87
C THR A 26 17.45 -38.08 17.13
N HIS A 27 16.56 -39.07 16.96
CA HIS A 27 16.80 -40.44 17.46
C HIS A 27 16.76 -41.51 16.37
N VAL A 28 16.36 -41.16 15.13
CA VAL A 28 16.14 -42.15 14.07
C VAL A 28 16.91 -41.74 12.81
N PRO A 29 17.55 -42.67 12.09
CA PRO A 29 18.19 -42.35 10.81
C PRO A 29 17.21 -41.71 9.84
N PRO A 30 17.64 -40.73 8.98
CA PRO A 30 16.75 -39.90 8.15
C PRO A 30 15.76 -40.69 7.28
N ILE A 31 16.21 -41.78 6.66
CA ILE A 31 15.37 -42.64 5.80
C ILE A 31 14.26 -43.31 6.61
N GLU A 32 14.59 -43.85 7.76
CA GLU A 32 13.64 -44.51 8.63
C GLU A 32 12.71 -43.50 9.32
N ALA A 33 13.23 -42.32 9.71
CA ALA A 33 12.45 -41.22 10.25
C ALA A 33 11.36 -40.78 9.24
N ARG A 34 11.75 -40.63 7.98
CA ARG A 34 10.82 -40.32 6.89
C ARG A 34 9.71 -41.36 6.75
N ARG A 35 10.11 -42.64 6.71
CA ARG A 35 9.15 -43.77 6.60
C ARG A 35 8.15 -43.78 7.75
N ARG A 36 8.65 -43.66 8.99
CA ARG A 36 7.80 -43.67 10.18
C ARG A 36 6.90 -42.46 10.28
N PHE A 37 7.41 -41.29 9.93
CA PHE A 37 6.63 -40.06 9.93
C PHE A 37 5.47 -40.14 8.93
N LEU A 38 5.76 -40.54 7.68
CA LEU A 38 4.76 -40.68 6.63
C LEU A 38 3.71 -41.75 6.97
N ALA A 39 4.08 -42.84 7.60
CA ALA A 39 3.14 -43.89 8.02
C ALA A 39 2.10 -43.36 9.03
N VAL A 40 2.49 -42.44 9.90
CA VAL A 40 1.55 -41.82 10.88
C VAL A 40 0.68 -40.74 10.26
N VAL A 41 1.23 -39.95 9.34
CA VAL A 41 0.57 -38.71 8.84
C VAL A 41 -0.22 -38.97 7.57
N SER A 42 0.11 -39.99 6.76
CA SER A 42 -0.54 -40.27 5.46
C SER A 42 -1.98 -40.79 5.56
N GLU A 43 -2.37 -41.31 6.71
CA GLU A 43 -3.73 -41.85 6.94
C GLU A 43 -4.77 -40.77 7.18
N ASP A 44 -4.34 -39.57 7.63
CA ASP A 44 -5.20 -38.41 7.86
C ASP A 44 -4.80 -37.24 6.96
N ALA A 45 -5.50 -37.08 5.83
CA ALA A 45 -5.24 -36.00 4.88
C ALA A 45 -5.81 -34.64 5.33
N ASN A 46 -5.81 -34.35 6.65
CA ASN A 46 -6.22 -33.04 7.14
C ASN A 46 -5.11 -32.00 6.91
N VAL A 47 -5.49 -30.72 6.84
CA VAL A 47 -4.57 -29.62 6.54
C VAL A 47 -3.39 -29.55 7.52
N VAL A 48 -3.61 -29.85 8.80
CA VAL A 48 -2.57 -29.80 9.83
C VAL A 48 -1.49 -30.86 9.56
N SER A 49 -1.90 -32.09 9.27
CA SER A 49 -1.00 -33.18 8.91
C SER A 49 -0.19 -32.86 7.66
N LEU A 50 -0.84 -32.31 6.64
CA LEU A 50 -0.18 -31.89 5.40
C LEU A 50 0.85 -30.78 5.64
N LEU A 51 0.54 -29.79 6.49
CA LEU A 51 1.46 -28.71 6.84
C LEU A 51 2.67 -29.22 7.64
N GLN A 52 2.45 -30.10 8.60
CA GLN A 52 3.55 -30.68 9.38
C GLN A 52 4.45 -31.58 8.53
N THR A 53 3.87 -32.26 7.54
CA THR A 53 4.65 -33.03 6.57
C THR A 53 5.49 -32.11 5.68
N GLY A 54 4.91 -31.01 5.22
CA GLY A 54 5.65 -29.98 4.48
C GLY A 54 6.87 -29.49 5.27
N ARG A 55 6.67 -29.12 6.53
CA ARG A 55 7.76 -28.69 7.44
C ARG A 55 8.83 -29.76 7.62
N PHE A 56 8.42 -31.03 7.81
CA PHE A 56 9.37 -32.12 7.95
C PHE A 56 10.32 -32.23 6.74
N PHE A 57 9.79 -32.11 5.52
CA PHE A 57 10.61 -32.15 4.32
C PHE A 57 11.43 -30.87 4.12
N GLU A 58 10.91 -29.72 4.52
CA GLU A 58 11.62 -28.44 4.48
C GLU A 58 12.84 -28.46 5.42
N ASP A 59 12.65 -28.89 6.67
CA ASP A 59 13.73 -29.05 7.66
C ASP A 59 14.76 -30.11 7.24
N ALA A 60 14.33 -31.14 6.50
CA ALA A 60 15.22 -32.14 5.91
C ALA A 60 15.94 -31.67 4.63
N GLY A 61 15.75 -30.43 4.21
CA GLY A 61 16.36 -29.86 3.01
C GLY A 61 15.76 -30.37 1.68
N ASN A 62 14.63 -31.08 1.72
CA ASN A 62 13.96 -31.60 0.52
C ASN A 62 12.85 -30.63 0.07
N ALA A 63 13.27 -29.55 -0.59
CA ALA A 63 12.35 -28.48 -1.01
C ALA A 63 11.28 -28.97 -2.02
N ALA A 64 11.58 -29.92 -2.89
CA ALA A 64 10.62 -30.43 -3.88
C ALA A 64 9.45 -31.15 -3.21
N GLU A 65 9.74 -32.02 -2.26
CA GLU A 65 8.72 -32.72 -1.48
C GLU A 65 7.95 -31.74 -0.56
N ALA A 66 8.67 -30.85 0.15
CA ALA A 66 8.05 -29.81 0.97
C ALA A 66 7.03 -29.00 0.18
N ARG A 67 7.41 -28.54 -1.02
CA ARG A 67 6.52 -27.81 -1.94
C ARG A 67 5.24 -28.60 -2.25
N SER A 68 5.39 -29.88 -2.58
CA SER A 68 4.26 -30.73 -2.89
C SER A 68 3.27 -30.84 -1.72
N TRP A 69 3.78 -31.00 -0.50
CA TRP A 69 2.95 -31.11 0.70
C TRP A 69 2.30 -29.78 1.08
N TYR A 70 3.00 -28.66 1.02
CA TYR A 70 2.42 -27.34 1.24
C TYR A 70 1.35 -26.99 0.20
N TYR A 71 1.58 -27.35 -1.07
CA TYR A 71 0.58 -27.17 -2.12
C TYR A 71 -0.67 -28.02 -1.86
N ARG A 72 -0.53 -29.27 -1.42
CA ARG A 72 -1.65 -30.13 -1.02
C ARG A 72 -2.43 -29.53 0.15
N ALA A 73 -1.74 -28.99 1.16
CA ALA A 73 -2.37 -28.27 2.27
C ALA A 73 -3.18 -27.07 1.80
N TYR A 74 -2.60 -26.25 0.91
CA TYR A 74 -3.28 -25.12 0.28
C TYR A 74 -4.52 -25.55 -0.51
N ARG A 75 -4.46 -26.66 -1.22
CA ARG A 75 -5.61 -27.20 -1.97
C ARG A 75 -6.69 -27.78 -1.06
N ALA A 76 -6.31 -28.34 0.07
CA ALA A 76 -7.25 -28.89 1.05
C ALA A 76 -8.00 -27.78 1.82
N ASP A 77 -7.27 -26.74 2.23
CA ASP A 77 -7.82 -25.54 2.89
C ASP A 77 -6.97 -24.34 2.53
N PHE A 78 -7.48 -23.49 1.64
CA PHE A 78 -6.75 -22.31 1.17
C PHE A 78 -6.48 -21.29 2.29
N LEU A 79 -7.33 -21.24 3.31
CA LEU A 79 -7.18 -20.28 4.41
C LEU A 79 -6.08 -20.71 5.39
N ALA A 80 -6.04 -21.97 5.75
CA ALA A 80 -5.04 -22.50 6.67
C ALA A 80 -3.72 -22.83 5.94
N GLY A 81 -3.79 -23.44 4.77
CA GLY A 81 -2.63 -23.88 3.99
C GLY A 81 -1.99 -22.80 3.13
N GLY A 82 -2.77 -21.83 2.66
CA GLY A 82 -2.30 -20.77 1.77
C GLY A 82 -1.16 -19.93 2.33
N PRO A 83 -1.29 -19.37 3.54
CA PRO A 83 -0.22 -18.60 4.18
C PRO A 83 1.09 -19.39 4.35
N ALA A 84 0.99 -20.66 4.74
CA ALA A 84 2.17 -21.51 4.91
C ALA A 84 2.85 -21.80 3.55
N TYR A 85 2.06 -22.12 2.53
CA TYR A 85 2.59 -22.33 1.17
C TYR A 85 3.21 -21.06 0.61
N ALA A 86 2.58 -19.89 0.82
CA ALA A 86 3.13 -18.61 0.40
C ALA A 86 4.46 -18.27 1.09
N ASN A 87 4.57 -18.52 2.41
CA ASN A 87 5.83 -18.35 3.13
C ASN A 87 6.93 -19.26 2.60
N PHE A 88 6.60 -20.53 2.31
CA PHE A 88 7.53 -21.48 1.69
C PHE A 88 8.02 -20.95 0.33
N LEU A 89 7.12 -20.52 -0.55
CA LEU A 89 7.47 -19.96 -1.86
C LEU A 89 8.38 -18.75 -1.73
N LEU A 90 8.08 -17.86 -0.80
CA LEU A 90 8.86 -16.65 -0.58
C LEU A 90 10.28 -16.98 -0.06
N ALA A 91 10.40 -17.94 0.86
CA ALA A 91 11.70 -18.41 1.38
C ALA A 91 12.59 -19.00 0.26
N HIS A 92 11.97 -19.50 -0.82
CA HIS A 92 12.67 -20.06 -1.98
C HIS A 92 12.79 -19.07 -3.17
N GLY A 93 12.48 -17.78 -2.96
CA GLY A 93 12.62 -16.73 -3.98
C GLY A 93 11.51 -16.71 -5.04
N GLU A 94 10.43 -17.45 -4.84
CA GLU A 94 9.29 -17.52 -5.76
C GLU A 94 8.24 -16.43 -5.46
N GLU A 95 8.65 -15.17 -5.45
CA GLU A 95 7.81 -14.03 -5.04
C GLU A 95 6.51 -13.91 -5.84
N ARG A 96 6.58 -14.13 -7.16
CA ARG A 96 5.39 -14.03 -8.04
C ARG A 96 4.32 -15.08 -7.72
N GLU A 97 4.73 -16.29 -7.42
CA GLU A 97 3.80 -17.36 -7.05
C GLU A 97 3.25 -17.14 -5.63
N CYS A 98 4.08 -16.67 -4.71
CA CYS A 98 3.66 -16.25 -3.36
C CYS A 98 2.56 -15.17 -3.47
N GLU A 99 2.78 -14.11 -4.27
CA GLU A 99 1.78 -13.06 -4.49
C GLU A 99 0.46 -13.62 -5.03
N LYS A 100 0.49 -14.50 -6.04
CA LYS A 100 -0.71 -15.14 -6.61
C LYS A 100 -1.49 -15.93 -5.56
N VAL A 101 -0.78 -16.74 -4.76
CA VAL A 101 -1.41 -17.54 -3.69
C VAL A 101 -2.10 -16.63 -2.68
N MET A 102 -1.42 -15.58 -2.21
CA MET A 102 -1.99 -14.68 -1.20
C MET A 102 -3.11 -13.80 -1.75
N LEU A 103 -3.03 -13.34 -3.00
CA LEU A 103 -4.13 -12.64 -3.66
C LEU A 103 -5.37 -13.54 -3.79
N TYR A 104 -5.19 -14.82 -4.13
CA TYR A 104 -6.30 -15.78 -4.16
C TYR A 104 -6.92 -15.96 -2.77
N VAL A 105 -6.09 -16.13 -1.73
CA VAL A 105 -6.57 -16.26 -0.34
C VAL A 105 -7.37 -15.03 0.05
N LEU A 106 -6.83 -13.81 -0.11
CA LEU A 106 -7.51 -12.56 0.21
C LEU A 106 -8.83 -12.38 -0.55
N SER A 107 -8.86 -12.74 -1.83
CA SER A 107 -10.07 -12.59 -2.65
C SER A 107 -11.21 -13.49 -2.17
N ASN A 108 -10.90 -14.66 -1.60
CA ASN A 108 -11.89 -15.66 -1.19
C ASN A 108 -12.27 -15.58 0.30
N VAL A 109 -11.51 -14.84 1.12
CA VAL A 109 -11.84 -14.64 2.53
C VAL A 109 -13.05 -13.70 2.67
N LYS A 110 -14.04 -14.11 3.47
CA LYS A 110 -15.29 -13.34 3.69
C LYS A 110 -15.44 -12.80 5.11
N LYS A 111 -14.98 -13.55 6.12
CA LYS A 111 -15.13 -13.19 7.53
C LYS A 111 -14.04 -12.21 7.97
N SER A 112 -14.40 -11.18 8.74
CA SER A 112 -13.45 -10.18 9.24
C SER A 112 -12.33 -10.79 10.10
N THR A 113 -12.63 -11.82 10.89
CA THR A 113 -11.64 -12.56 11.70
C THR A 113 -10.57 -13.23 10.85
N ASP A 114 -11.00 -13.86 9.75
CA ASP A 114 -10.10 -14.58 8.85
C ASP A 114 -9.26 -13.58 8.03
N ILE A 115 -9.85 -12.44 7.64
CA ILE A 115 -9.10 -11.34 7.01
C ILE A 115 -7.99 -10.84 7.94
N GLY A 116 -8.29 -10.66 9.24
CA GLY A 116 -7.30 -10.28 10.24
C GLY A 116 -6.16 -11.30 10.35
N SER A 117 -6.49 -12.59 10.35
CA SER A 117 -5.48 -13.67 10.39
C SER A 117 -4.58 -13.66 9.15
N VAL A 118 -5.14 -13.46 7.96
CA VAL A 118 -4.37 -13.36 6.70
C VAL A 118 -3.54 -12.06 6.69
N ALA A 119 -4.12 -10.95 7.13
CA ALA A 119 -3.44 -9.67 7.22
C ALA A 119 -2.20 -9.74 8.11
N SER A 120 -2.30 -10.40 9.28
CA SER A 120 -1.15 -10.55 10.18
C SER A 120 0.02 -11.29 9.55
N VAL A 121 -0.25 -12.27 8.67
CA VAL A 121 0.81 -12.98 7.93
C VAL A 121 1.45 -12.09 6.86
N ILE A 122 0.66 -11.34 6.11
CA ILE A 122 1.17 -10.42 5.07
C ILE A 122 2.02 -9.32 5.68
N LEU A 123 1.58 -8.79 6.83
CA LEU A 123 2.22 -7.67 7.53
C LEU A 123 3.38 -8.11 8.45
N ASP A 124 3.66 -9.41 8.55
CA ASP A 124 4.81 -9.89 9.33
C ASP A 124 6.12 -9.42 8.69
N LYS A 125 6.91 -8.66 9.47
CA LYS A 125 8.22 -8.12 9.06
C LYS A 125 9.17 -9.21 8.58
N LYS A 126 9.11 -10.42 9.15
CA LYS A 126 9.98 -11.53 8.79
C LYS A 126 9.68 -12.06 7.38
N GLY A 127 8.39 -12.14 7.03
CA GLY A 127 7.94 -12.64 5.73
C GLY A 127 8.18 -11.65 4.58
N LYS A 128 8.29 -10.34 4.84
CA LYS A 128 8.50 -9.28 3.83
C LYS A 128 7.42 -9.21 2.73
N MET A 129 6.29 -9.90 2.88
CA MET A 129 5.18 -9.85 1.90
C MET A 129 4.59 -8.44 1.76
N TYR A 130 4.71 -7.59 2.78
CA TYR A 130 4.29 -6.19 2.77
C TYR A 130 4.99 -5.34 1.69
N ARG A 131 6.09 -5.83 1.09
CA ARG A 131 6.77 -5.18 -0.05
C ARG A 131 6.10 -5.45 -1.39
N MET A 132 5.20 -6.41 -1.46
CA MET A 132 4.46 -6.75 -2.67
C MET A 132 3.32 -5.75 -2.87
N LYS A 133 3.53 -4.76 -3.73
CA LYS A 133 2.61 -3.62 -3.94
C LYS A 133 1.18 -4.05 -4.22
N ARG A 134 0.96 -4.92 -5.21
CA ARG A 134 -0.38 -5.39 -5.58
C ARG A 134 -1.08 -6.13 -4.43
N LEU A 135 -0.32 -6.91 -3.66
CA LEU A 135 -0.84 -7.61 -2.49
C LEU A 135 -1.27 -6.62 -1.41
N MET A 136 -0.45 -5.57 -1.17
CA MET A 136 -0.77 -4.53 -0.20
C MET A 136 -1.97 -3.69 -0.62
N GLU A 137 -2.05 -3.27 -1.88
CA GLU A 137 -3.23 -2.58 -2.42
C GLU A 137 -4.51 -3.39 -2.21
N HIS A 138 -4.44 -4.71 -2.47
CA HIS A 138 -5.58 -5.60 -2.28
C HIS A 138 -5.94 -5.81 -0.81
N LEU A 139 -4.94 -5.91 0.07
CA LEU A 139 -5.13 -6.02 1.51
C LEU A 139 -5.78 -4.76 2.09
N VAL A 140 -5.24 -3.57 1.78
CA VAL A 140 -5.81 -2.29 2.23
C VAL A 140 -7.26 -2.17 1.78
N LYS A 141 -7.53 -2.38 0.49
CA LYS A 141 -8.90 -2.35 -0.04
C LYS A 141 -9.83 -3.29 0.71
N LYS A 142 -9.40 -4.53 0.96
CA LYS A 142 -10.20 -5.55 1.64
C LYS A 142 -10.50 -5.19 3.11
N LEU A 143 -9.51 -4.64 3.82
CA LEU A 143 -9.67 -4.18 5.21
C LEU A 143 -10.57 -2.94 5.26
N GLU A 144 -10.40 -1.99 4.33
CA GLU A 144 -11.25 -0.80 4.22
C GLU A 144 -12.73 -1.15 3.96
N GLU A 145 -13.01 -2.08 3.02
CA GLU A 145 -14.36 -2.58 2.75
C GLU A 145 -15.03 -3.15 4.01
N LYS A 146 -14.26 -3.64 4.96
CA LYS A 146 -14.73 -4.23 6.22
C LYS A 146 -14.55 -3.34 7.44
N ARG A 147 -14.06 -2.11 7.27
CA ARG A 147 -13.71 -1.17 8.36
C ARG A 147 -14.77 -1.09 9.47
N ALA A 148 -16.05 -0.99 9.09
CA ALA A 148 -17.16 -0.89 10.06
C ALA A 148 -17.36 -2.16 10.92
N THR A 149 -16.81 -3.30 10.52
CA THR A 149 -16.94 -4.59 11.22
C THR A 149 -15.62 -5.06 11.85
N LEU A 150 -14.53 -4.29 11.69
CA LEU A 150 -13.25 -4.57 12.33
C LEU A 150 -13.32 -4.22 13.82
N ASN A 151 -12.75 -5.08 14.64
CA ASN A 151 -12.43 -4.77 16.04
C ASN A 151 -11.14 -3.92 16.13
N SER A 152 -10.74 -3.55 17.33
CA SER A 152 -9.53 -2.75 17.59
C SER A 152 -8.28 -3.36 16.95
N ASP A 153 -8.08 -4.69 17.06
CA ASP A 153 -6.93 -5.36 16.46
C ASP A 153 -6.98 -5.31 14.92
N GLY A 154 -8.17 -5.45 14.35
CA GLY A 154 -8.38 -5.32 12.90
C GLY A 154 -8.11 -3.90 12.38
N LEU A 155 -8.49 -2.87 13.14
CA LEU A 155 -8.17 -1.47 12.83
C LEU A 155 -6.66 -1.20 12.96
N GLU A 156 -5.99 -1.80 13.94
CA GLU A 156 -4.54 -1.72 14.05
C GLU A 156 -3.84 -2.36 12.85
N LEU A 157 -4.32 -3.52 12.38
CA LEU A 157 -3.80 -4.15 11.15
C LEU A 157 -4.02 -3.27 9.92
N LEU A 158 -5.15 -2.58 9.82
CA LEU A 158 -5.39 -1.63 8.74
C LEU A 158 -4.44 -0.44 8.82
N ALA A 159 -4.21 0.11 10.02
CA ALA A 159 -3.21 1.15 10.23
C ALA A 159 -1.81 0.67 9.78
N ILE A 160 -1.36 -0.50 10.24
CA ILE A 160 -0.07 -1.07 9.83
C ILE A 160 0.01 -1.27 8.31
N ALA A 161 -1.08 -1.69 7.67
CA ALA A 161 -1.12 -1.85 6.22
C ALA A 161 -0.94 -0.51 5.50
N PHE A 162 -1.56 0.57 5.99
CA PHE A 162 -1.32 1.91 5.48
C PHE A 162 0.12 2.38 5.70
N PHE A 163 0.70 2.09 6.86
CA PHE A 163 2.09 2.43 7.15
C PHE A 163 3.07 1.77 6.18
N TYR A 164 2.91 0.46 5.91
CA TYR A 164 3.76 -0.22 4.93
C TYR A 164 3.50 0.25 3.50
N SER A 165 2.25 0.59 3.16
CA SER A 165 1.96 1.21 1.86
C SER A 165 2.63 2.58 1.72
N ALA A 166 2.68 3.37 2.80
CA ALA A 166 3.40 4.64 2.84
C ALA A 166 4.92 4.45 2.70
N THR A 167 5.49 3.44 3.38
CA THR A 167 6.91 3.10 3.28
C THR A 167 7.27 2.66 1.86
N ASN A 168 6.45 1.82 1.24
CA ASN A 168 6.66 1.39 -0.14
C ASN A 168 6.58 2.58 -1.12
N ALA A 169 5.64 3.51 -0.92
CA ALA A 169 5.54 4.72 -1.73
C ALA A 169 6.76 5.64 -1.54
N GLU A 170 7.30 5.74 -0.32
CA GLU A 170 8.52 6.49 -0.04
C GLU A 170 9.74 5.86 -0.72
N GLU A 171 9.90 4.54 -0.67
CA GLU A 171 10.96 3.81 -1.39
C GLU A 171 10.86 4.02 -2.92
N GLU A 172 9.64 4.17 -3.48
CA GLU A 172 9.38 4.48 -4.89
C GLU A 172 9.48 5.99 -5.22
N MET A 173 9.82 6.84 -4.25
CA MET A 173 9.84 8.31 -4.37
C MET A 173 8.47 8.93 -4.69
N ASP A 174 7.37 8.22 -4.44
CA ASP A 174 6.01 8.74 -4.50
C ASP A 174 5.64 9.42 -3.17
N TYR A 175 6.16 10.62 -2.98
CA TYR A 175 5.96 11.38 -1.73
C TYR A 175 4.50 11.80 -1.51
N ALA A 176 3.74 11.96 -2.57
CA ALA A 176 2.32 12.27 -2.49
C ALA A 176 1.53 11.05 -1.99
N GLY A 177 1.79 9.87 -2.56
CA GLY A 177 1.24 8.60 -2.10
C GLY A 177 1.63 8.28 -0.66
N CYS A 178 2.91 8.48 -0.31
CA CYS A 178 3.39 8.31 1.06
C CYS A 178 2.58 9.17 2.06
N LYS A 179 2.45 10.48 1.80
CA LYS A 179 1.66 11.38 2.64
C LYS A 179 0.20 10.95 2.74
N TYR A 180 -0.40 10.56 1.63
CA TYR A 180 -1.78 10.08 1.58
C TYR A 180 -1.98 8.85 2.49
N PHE A 181 -1.15 7.82 2.34
CA PHE A 181 -1.25 6.62 3.15
C PHE A 181 -0.98 6.87 4.64
N CYS A 182 -0.04 7.78 4.97
CA CYS A 182 0.18 8.19 6.35
C CYS A 182 -1.07 8.82 6.97
N LEU A 183 -1.74 9.72 6.26
CA LEU A 183 -2.97 10.37 6.76
C LEU A 183 -4.10 9.36 6.93
N CYS A 184 -4.29 8.44 5.98
CA CYS A 184 -5.27 7.35 6.11
C CYS A 184 -4.98 6.46 7.32
N GLY A 185 -3.71 6.09 7.53
CA GLY A 185 -3.30 5.26 8.66
C GLY A 185 -3.54 5.92 10.01
N MET A 186 -3.22 7.21 10.13
CA MET A 186 -3.51 7.99 11.36
C MET A 186 -5.02 8.10 11.64
N ASP A 187 -5.86 8.23 10.60
CA ASP A 187 -7.32 8.32 10.75
C ASP A 187 -7.96 7.02 11.28
N VAL A 188 -7.40 5.87 10.93
CA VAL A 188 -7.94 4.56 11.35
C VAL A 188 -7.28 4.01 12.61
N MET A 189 -6.21 4.62 13.08
CA MET A 189 -5.40 4.09 14.18
C MET A 189 -6.21 4.08 15.50
N PRO A 190 -6.33 2.93 16.18
CA PRO A 190 -7.00 2.86 17.46
C PRO A 190 -6.18 3.56 18.57
N ALA A 191 -6.88 4.12 19.57
CA ALA A 191 -6.26 4.86 20.68
C ALA A 191 -5.21 4.05 21.47
N HIS A 192 -5.29 2.71 21.43
CA HIS A 192 -4.41 1.80 22.15
C HIS A 192 -3.65 0.86 21.19
N ALA A 193 -3.24 1.36 20.02
CA ALA A 193 -2.40 0.62 19.12
C ALA A 193 -1.08 0.21 19.80
N ARG A 194 -0.64 -1.05 19.58
CA ARG A 194 0.55 -1.62 20.25
C ARG A 194 1.76 -1.70 19.34
N SER A 195 1.51 -1.88 18.06
CA SER A 195 2.56 -2.22 17.08
C SER A 195 3.00 -1.04 16.22
N ILE A 196 2.19 0.04 16.21
CA ILE A 196 2.46 1.27 15.45
C ILE A 196 1.99 2.48 16.24
N HIS A 197 2.75 3.57 16.17
CA HIS A 197 2.47 4.81 16.89
C HIS A 197 2.33 5.99 15.94
N LEU A 198 1.66 7.04 16.40
CA LEU A 198 1.50 8.29 15.64
C LEU A 198 2.85 8.87 15.19
N ASP A 199 3.85 8.78 16.07
CA ASP A 199 5.21 9.28 15.79
C ASP A 199 5.88 8.58 14.61
N ASP A 200 5.57 7.31 14.35
CA ASP A 200 6.10 6.56 13.20
C ASP A 200 5.63 7.20 11.89
N TYR A 201 4.34 7.54 11.79
CA TYR A 201 3.77 8.23 10.63
C TYR A 201 4.31 9.65 10.49
N LEU A 202 4.39 10.40 11.59
CA LEU A 202 4.92 11.77 11.57
C LEU A 202 6.39 11.80 11.15
N HIS A 203 7.17 10.82 11.59
CA HIS A 203 8.55 10.65 11.16
C HIS A 203 8.65 10.41 9.66
N LEU A 204 7.84 9.49 9.13
CA LEU A 204 7.81 9.17 7.71
C LEU A 204 7.39 10.38 6.85
N ILE A 205 6.37 11.15 7.28
CA ILE A 205 5.96 12.39 6.60
C ILE A 205 7.10 13.41 6.57
N ARG A 206 7.83 13.58 7.68
CA ARG A 206 8.98 14.50 7.73
C ARG A 206 10.09 14.06 6.78
N THR A 207 10.45 12.78 6.79
CA THR A 207 11.44 12.20 5.88
C THR A 207 11.07 12.42 4.42
N CYS A 208 9.80 12.15 4.05
CA CYS A 208 9.29 12.42 2.71
C CYS A 208 9.40 13.89 2.33
N LYS A 209 9.07 14.80 3.26
CA LYS A 209 9.18 16.24 3.02
C LYS A 209 10.62 16.66 2.78
N GLU A 210 11.55 16.20 3.58
CA GLU A 210 12.96 16.50 3.46
C GLU A 210 13.54 15.99 2.15
N ARG A 211 13.24 14.76 1.76
CA ARG A 211 13.68 14.17 0.48
C ARG A 211 13.05 14.87 -0.71
N SER A 212 11.75 15.18 -0.67
CA SER A 212 11.07 15.91 -1.76
C SER A 212 11.65 17.31 -2.00
N VAL A 213 12.27 17.91 -1.00
CA VAL A 213 12.98 19.19 -1.13
C VAL A 213 14.39 18.97 -1.69
N ALA A 214 15.07 17.91 -1.27
CA ALA A 214 16.43 17.56 -1.73
C ALA A 214 16.44 17.11 -3.20
N ASP A 215 15.42 16.38 -3.63
CA ASP A 215 15.27 15.89 -5.02
C ASP A 215 14.79 16.98 -6.00
N ARG A 216 14.44 18.16 -5.50
CA ARG A 216 14.25 19.29 -6.43
C ARG A 216 15.63 19.58 -7.05
N PRO A 217 15.76 19.47 -8.40
CA PRO A 217 17.00 19.85 -9.03
C PRO A 217 17.33 21.26 -8.54
N ILE A 218 18.53 21.45 -7.98
CA ILE A 218 19.07 22.77 -7.70
C ILE A 218 19.05 23.43 -9.06
N MET A 219 18.00 24.21 -9.34
CA MET A 219 18.07 25.14 -10.43
C MET A 219 19.22 26.06 -10.09
N HIS A 220 20.42 25.69 -10.56
CA HIS A 220 21.49 26.65 -10.70
C HIS A 220 20.87 27.80 -11.48
N THR A 221 20.57 28.86 -10.74
CA THR A 221 20.20 30.13 -11.35
C THR A 221 21.27 30.40 -12.40
N PRO A 222 20.98 30.35 -13.69
CA PRO A 222 21.95 30.83 -14.65
C PRO A 222 22.01 32.33 -14.43
N GLN A 223 23.10 32.80 -13.83
CA GLN A 223 23.50 34.18 -14.03
C GLN A 223 23.84 34.34 -15.50
N ALA A 224 22.84 34.60 -16.27
CA ALA A 224 22.95 35.21 -17.59
C ALA A 224 21.66 36.00 -17.81
N GLN A 225 21.78 37.28 -17.57
CA GLN A 225 20.81 38.28 -18.02
C GLN A 225 20.57 38.10 -19.53
N LYS A 226 19.50 37.38 -19.91
CA LYS A 226 18.89 37.61 -21.21
C LYS A 226 17.99 38.82 -21.06
N PRO A 227 18.01 39.75 -22.05
CA PRO A 227 17.15 40.91 -22.01
C PRO A 227 15.69 40.50 -21.89
N PRO A 228 14.85 41.25 -21.17
CA PRO A 228 13.46 40.89 -20.95
C PRO A 228 12.73 40.83 -22.30
N VAL A 229 12.23 39.65 -22.62
CA VAL A 229 11.26 39.50 -23.71
C VAL A 229 10.05 40.34 -23.29
N ALA A 230 9.72 41.35 -24.06
CA ALA A 230 8.59 42.26 -23.82
C ALA A 230 7.30 41.42 -23.79
N ILE A 231 6.72 41.25 -22.62
CA ILE A 231 5.43 40.59 -22.42
C ILE A 231 4.37 41.55 -23.03
N PRO A 232 3.53 41.08 -23.95
CA PRO A 232 2.51 41.94 -24.55
C PRO A 232 1.56 42.49 -23.49
N PRO A 233 1.04 43.74 -23.64
CA PRO A 233 0.15 44.34 -22.66
C PRO A 233 -1.16 43.53 -22.51
N ILE A 234 -1.68 43.41 -21.27
CA ILE A 234 -2.88 42.63 -20.89
C ILE A 234 -4.07 42.88 -21.84
N THR A 235 -4.24 44.11 -22.28
CA THR A 235 -5.33 44.54 -23.18
C THR A 235 -5.38 43.76 -24.51
N VAL A 236 -4.24 43.28 -24.99
CA VAL A 236 -4.18 42.48 -26.23
C VAL A 236 -4.62 41.04 -25.97
N ILE A 237 -4.20 40.42 -24.84
CA ILE A 237 -4.53 39.05 -24.49
C ILE A 237 -6.01 38.92 -24.10
N THR A 238 -6.53 39.85 -23.30
CA THR A 238 -7.93 39.83 -22.84
C THR A 238 -8.92 40.04 -24.00
N ASN A 239 -8.59 40.88 -24.98
CA ASN A 239 -9.44 41.12 -26.15
C ASN A 239 -9.45 39.88 -27.09
N GLN A 240 -8.35 39.16 -27.22
CA GLN A 240 -8.26 37.94 -28.05
C GLN A 240 -9.02 36.76 -27.47
N LEU A 241 -9.05 36.61 -26.14
CA LEU A 241 -9.66 35.46 -25.45
C LEU A 241 -11.15 35.66 -25.11
N GLY A 242 -11.71 36.83 -25.28
CA GLY A 242 -13.11 37.13 -24.92
C GLY A 242 -13.40 36.81 -23.43
N LEU A 243 -12.50 37.20 -22.54
CA LEU A 243 -12.60 36.93 -21.12
C LEU A 243 -13.69 37.77 -20.44
N SER A 244 -14.46 37.16 -19.57
CA SER A 244 -15.38 37.89 -18.69
C SER A 244 -14.59 38.74 -17.68
N GLU A 245 -15.25 39.72 -17.07
CA GLU A 245 -14.63 40.60 -16.07
C GLU A 245 -13.99 39.84 -14.92
N GLN A 246 -14.62 38.73 -14.47
CA GLN A 246 -14.11 37.92 -13.40
C GLN A 246 -12.88 37.11 -13.85
N GLU A 247 -12.88 36.60 -15.08
CA GLU A 247 -11.71 35.88 -15.64
C GLU A 247 -10.53 36.84 -15.84
N GLN A 248 -10.80 38.10 -16.24
CA GLN A 248 -9.76 39.12 -16.35
C GLN A 248 -9.11 39.42 -15.00
N ARG A 249 -9.92 39.56 -13.95
CA ARG A 249 -9.41 39.75 -12.56
C ARG A 249 -8.54 38.57 -12.09
N ILE A 250 -8.90 37.35 -12.44
CA ILE A 250 -8.06 36.18 -12.14
C ILE A 250 -6.69 36.27 -12.81
N VAL A 251 -6.67 36.56 -14.12
CA VAL A 251 -5.43 36.69 -14.89
C VAL A 251 -4.55 37.80 -14.34
N GLU A 252 -5.13 38.96 -14.04
CA GLU A 252 -4.42 40.11 -13.50
C GLU A 252 -3.82 39.82 -12.11
N PHE A 253 -4.59 39.16 -11.25
CA PHE A 253 -4.14 38.76 -9.92
C PHE A 253 -2.99 37.74 -10.01
N LEU A 254 -3.14 36.69 -10.82
CA LEU A 254 -2.11 35.68 -11.01
C LEU A 254 -0.84 36.23 -11.66
N ARG A 255 -0.99 37.20 -12.58
CA ARG A 255 0.17 37.87 -13.17
C ARG A 255 0.95 38.69 -12.15
N SER A 256 0.27 39.41 -11.25
CA SER A 256 0.93 40.26 -10.25
C SER A 256 1.60 39.41 -9.11
N HIS A 257 0.98 38.30 -8.73
CA HIS A 257 1.44 37.47 -7.61
C HIS A 257 2.18 36.22 -8.05
N ARG A 258 2.21 35.91 -9.35
CA ARG A 258 2.76 34.68 -9.97
C ARG A 258 2.10 33.40 -9.56
N LYS A 259 1.72 33.25 -8.30
CA LYS A 259 1.00 32.07 -7.74
C LYS A 259 -0.15 32.53 -6.88
N ALA A 260 -1.23 31.74 -6.87
CA ALA A 260 -2.37 31.95 -5.97
C ALA A 260 -2.98 30.60 -5.60
N SER A 261 -3.47 30.48 -4.36
CA SER A 261 -4.30 29.37 -3.93
C SER A 261 -5.76 29.59 -4.33
N GLU A 262 -6.52 28.51 -4.33
CA GLU A 262 -7.98 28.59 -4.52
C GLU A 262 -8.62 29.55 -3.52
N MET A 263 -8.15 29.58 -2.27
CA MET A 263 -8.67 30.47 -1.23
C MET A 263 -8.40 31.94 -1.53
N ASP A 264 -7.21 32.27 -2.07
CA ASP A 264 -6.88 33.64 -2.45
C ASP A 264 -7.80 34.15 -3.58
N LEU A 265 -8.03 33.27 -4.57
CA LEU A 265 -8.94 33.62 -5.68
C LEU A 265 -10.41 33.68 -5.24
N ARG A 266 -10.83 32.89 -4.26
CA ARG A 266 -12.16 33.00 -3.62
C ARG A 266 -12.34 34.34 -2.91
N LYS A 267 -11.33 34.78 -2.17
CA LYS A 267 -11.34 36.11 -1.51
C LYS A 267 -11.40 37.23 -2.53
N LEU A 268 -10.65 37.13 -3.64
CA LEU A 268 -10.63 38.12 -4.71
C LEU A 268 -12.01 38.27 -5.37
N LEU A 269 -12.69 37.18 -5.67
CA LEU A 269 -13.90 37.14 -6.45
C LEU A 269 -15.21 37.11 -5.64
N GLY A 270 -15.12 36.81 -4.34
CA GLY A 270 -16.28 36.63 -3.46
C GLY A 270 -17.19 35.45 -3.84
N THR A 271 -16.66 34.45 -4.58
CA THR A 271 -17.43 33.31 -5.09
C THR A 271 -16.79 31.96 -4.75
N ARG A 272 -17.60 30.91 -4.55
CA ARG A 272 -17.14 29.54 -4.35
C ARG A 272 -16.83 28.80 -5.66
N ARG A 273 -17.19 29.35 -6.84
CA ARG A 273 -17.07 28.69 -8.15
C ARG A 273 -15.72 28.93 -8.84
N VAL A 274 -14.69 29.32 -8.13
CA VAL A 274 -13.38 29.73 -8.65
C VAL A 274 -12.71 28.60 -9.46
N VAL A 275 -12.70 27.38 -8.99
CA VAL A 275 -12.08 26.23 -9.69
C VAL A 275 -12.67 26.04 -11.09
N GLY A 276 -14.00 26.13 -11.21
CA GLY A 276 -14.67 26.03 -12.51
C GLY A 276 -14.28 27.17 -13.46
N MET A 277 -14.14 28.38 -12.94
CA MET A 277 -13.76 29.57 -13.74
C MET A 277 -12.31 29.48 -14.22
N VAL A 278 -11.38 29.06 -13.36
CA VAL A 278 -9.98 28.87 -13.74
C VAL A 278 -9.84 27.76 -14.78
N ASN A 279 -10.56 26.64 -14.63
CA ASN A 279 -10.54 25.56 -15.62
C ASN A 279 -11.09 26.03 -16.99
N GLN A 280 -12.17 26.83 -17.00
CA GLN A 280 -12.69 27.42 -18.24
C GLN A 280 -11.66 28.36 -18.88
N LEU A 281 -10.96 29.17 -18.09
CA LEU A 281 -9.93 30.06 -18.56
C LEU A 281 -8.73 29.32 -19.17
N ILE A 282 -8.27 28.24 -18.50
CA ILE A 282 -7.22 27.36 -19.03
C ILE A 282 -7.66 26.75 -20.37
N GLN A 283 -8.91 26.30 -20.47
CA GLN A 283 -9.44 25.72 -21.70
C GLN A 283 -9.54 26.73 -22.82
N LYS A 284 -10.05 27.95 -22.54
CA LYS A 284 -10.11 29.05 -23.53
C LYS A 284 -8.72 29.45 -24.05
N ALA A 285 -7.74 29.55 -23.16
CA ALA A 285 -6.36 29.86 -23.53
C ALA A 285 -5.75 28.72 -24.39
N GLY A 286 -5.96 27.47 -24.01
CA GLY A 286 -5.48 26.30 -24.76
C GLY A 286 -6.04 26.20 -26.17
N LEU A 287 -7.30 26.55 -26.40
CA LEU A 287 -7.91 26.60 -27.73
C LEU A 287 -7.26 27.64 -28.65
N GLN A 288 -6.59 28.63 -28.09
CA GLN A 288 -5.85 29.66 -28.83
C GLN A 288 -4.33 29.42 -28.86
N GLY A 289 -3.88 28.25 -28.37
CA GLY A 289 -2.46 27.91 -28.34
C GLY A 289 -1.66 28.68 -27.27
N LEU A 290 -2.35 29.30 -26.29
CA LEU A 290 -1.74 30.07 -25.22
C LEU A 290 -1.73 29.27 -23.92
N SER A 291 -0.62 29.28 -23.18
CA SER A 291 -0.52 28.74 -21.83
C SER A 291 -0.42 29.89 -20.83
N LEU A 292 -1.55 30.31 -20.27
CA LEU A 292 -1.61 31.45 -19.35
C LEU A 292 -1.53 31.02 -17.89
N ILE A 293 -2.14 29.90 -17.55
CA ILE A 293 -2.27 29.43 -16.17
C ILE A 293 -2.01 27.92 -16.16
N GLU A 294 -1.18 27.51 -15.24
CA GLU A 294 -0.88 26.10 -14.97
C GLU A 294 -1.32 25.70 -13.55
N LYS A 295 -1.92 24.53 -13.43
CA LYS A 295 -2.32 23.94 -12.16
C LYS A 295 -1.13 23.18 -11.57
N LYS A 296 -0.62 23.62 -10.41
CA LYS A 296 0.59 23.06 -9.78
C LYS A 296 0.31 22.01 -8.71
N GLY A 297 -0.96 21.75 -8.37
CA GLY A 297 -1.35 20.75 -7.37
C GLY A 297 -2.31 21.32 -6.33
N VAL A 298 -2.49 20.59 -5.24
CA VAL A 298 -3.38 20.97 -4.13
C VAL A 298 -2.52 21.29 -2.90
N GLY A 299 -2.65 22.51 -2.39
CA GLY A 299 -2.01 22.98 -1.16
C GLY A 299 -2.97 22.96 0.04
N GLU A 300 -2.55 23.54 1.17
CA GLU A 300 -3.38 23.66 2.39
C GLU A 300 -4.65 24.50 2.14
N ASP A 301 -4.57 25.48 1.26
CA ASP A 301 -5.65 26.41 0.90
C ASP A 301 -6.37 26.03 -0.42
N GLY A 302 -6.37 24.75 -0.80
CA GLY A 302 -6.98 24.22 -2.01
C GLY A 302 -6.03 24.15 -3.21
N GLU A 303 -6.59 24.18 -4.42
CA GLU A 303 -5.78 24.10 -5.65
C GLU A 303 -4.87 25.32 -5.80
N VAL A 304 -3.63 25.07 -6.26
CA VAL A 304 -2.63 26.13 -6.49
C VAL A 304 -2.46 26.35 -7.99
N TYR A 305 -2.53 27.60 -8.39
CA TYR A 305 -2.42 28.04 -9.79
C TYR A 305 -1.21 28.96 -9.96
N GLU A 306 -0.52 28.80 -11.07
CA GLU A 306 0.65 29.62 -11.43
C GLU A 306 0.44 30.29 -12.81
N TYR A 307 0.81 31.55 -12.90
CA TYR A 307 0.83 32.27 -14.17
C TYR A 307 2.07 31.91 -14.98
N THR A 308 1.89 31.34 -16.16
CA THR A 308 2.99 30.93 -17.05
C THR A 308 3.29 31.96 -18.16
N GLY A 309 2.30 32.73 -18.61
CA GLY A 309 2.48 33.90 -19.47
C GLY A 309 3.12 33.64 -20.84
N THR A 310 2.95 32.42 -21.42
CA THR A 310 3.47 32.11 -22.77
C THR A 310 2.36 31.86 -23.76
#